data_745c5d330522abfe81ce4f740c5836c7
#
_entry.id   745c5d330522abfe81ce4f740c5836c7
#
_cell.length_a   1.000
_cell.length_b   1.000
_cell.length_c   1.000
_cell.angle_alpha   90.00
_cell.angle_beta   90.00
_cell.angle_gamma   90.00
#
_symmetry.space_group_name_H-M   'P 1'
#
loop_
_entity.id
_entity.type
_entity.pdbx_description
1 polymer ?
#
loop_
_entity_poly.entity_id
_entity_poly.type
_entity_poly.pdbx_seq_one_letter_code
_entity_poly.pdbx_strand_id
1 'polypeptide(L)'
;MEKDFPARGNSSNVVDIMNVEEFRAYLKGKGYDQDTVDSFVKGVEKAQGYFVDRPIKEVEVDGFKEYVAHLLETGENTEGNLVGLARYVYFSDMKAQWIYFAAILGGREVFPSIEERLEKLTDKETAERIFSNINVPRLGEGPDLYPAATKQMMDQLQKELPDHIWKRVLAGNHHRMPLERFAKHKKWLEEAGSVDAWLKQMHDKAVEELDMHQRENKIWYEQVITPEVVEYVRGNQEVLSGIRKGDWIYNSKFPYSPKAYLEETDPDERRYLMCHCVLAREAVKSGAPDIPMEWCYCSAGYGKLRYDVAFGEDTEVEVLESVFSGGDRCRFRIKIPEKFR
;
A
#
# COMPACT_ATOMS: atom_id res chain seq x y z
N MET A 1 -25.65 38.54 -0.27
CA MET A 1 -25.10 39.08 -1.52
C MET A 1 -24.81 37.85 -2.40
N GLU A 2 -25.80 37.46 -3.20
CA GLU A 2 -25.67 36.41 -4.18
C GLU A 2 -24.69 36.87 -5.27
N LYS A 3 -23.70 36.05 -5.57
CA LYS A 3 -22.82 36.26 -6.72
C LYS A 3 -23.40 35.48 -7.91
N ASP A 4 -24.00 36.24 -8.83
CA ASP A 4 -24.42 35.74 -10.12
C ASP A 4 -23.25 35.15 -10.91
N PHE A 5 -23.36 33.90 -11.29
CA PHE A 5 -22.48 33.25 -12.25
C PHE A 5 -22.94 33.61 -13.66
N PRO A 6 -22.04 34.03 -14.57
CA PRO A 6 -22.41 34.36 -15.95
C PRO A 6 -22.84 33.10 -16.71
N ALA A 7 -23.90 33.26 -17.50
CA ALA A 7 -24.44 32.23 -18.38
C ALA A 7 -23.42 31.73 -19.40
N ARG A 8 -23.34 30.41 -19.58
CA ARG A 8 -22.44 29.73 -20.50
C ARG A 8 -22.69 30.11 -21.94
N GLY A 9 -21.68 30.72 -22.58
CA GLY A 9 -21.58 30.81 -24.03
C GLY A 9 -21.14 29.45 -24.59
N ASN A 10 -21.89 28.90 -25.55
CA ASN A 10 -21.51 27.77 -26.36
C ASN A 10 -20.27 28.13 -27.18
N SER A 11 -19.09 27.60 -26.84
CA SER A 11 -17.96 27.57 -27.78
C SER A 11 -17.45 26.13 -27.89
N SER A 12 -17.71 25.55 -29.04
CA SER A 12 -17.17 24.28 -29.51
C SER A 12 -15.67 24.40 -29.81
N ASN A 13 -14.86 24.51 -28.79
CA ASN A 13 -13.42 24.23 -28.80
C ASN A 13 -13.09 23.43 -27.57
N VAL A 14 -13.61 22.18 -27.51
CA VAL A 14 -13.08 21.16 -26.63
C VAL A 14 -11.72 20.79 -27.23
N VAL A 15 -10.66 21.45 -26.77
CA VAL A 15 -9.30 20.94 -26.92
C VAL A 15 -9.34 19.52 -26.38
N ASP A 16 -8.86 18.56 -27.15
CA ASP A 16 -8.78 17.13 -26.82
C ASP A 16 -7.76 16.92 -25.69
N ILE A 17 -8.15 17.32 -24.48
CA ILE A 17 -7.28 17.50 -23.31
C ILE A 17 -7.08 16.17 -22.58
N MET A 18 -7.94 15.19 -22.85
CA MET A 18 -7.93 13.87 -22.24
C MET A 18 -8.16 12.82 -23.33
N ASN A 19 -7.21 11.92 -23.51
CA ASN A 19 -7.43 10.76 -24.39
C ASN A 19 -8.31 9.73 -23.67
N VAL A 20 -9.63 10.02 -23.63
CA VAL A 20 -10.64 9.23 -22.92
C VAL A 20 -10.65 7.78 -23.40
N GLU A 21 -10.56 7.57 -24.72
CA GLU A 21 -10.63 6.23 -25.30
C GLU A 21 -9.40 5.39 -24.96
N GLU A 22 -8.20 5.97 -24.98
CA GLU A 22 -6.97 5.28 -24.54
C GLU A 22 -7.02 4.98 -23.05
N PHE A 23 -7.51 5.91 -22.21
CA PHE A 23 -7.67 5.68 -20.79
C PHE A 23 -8.71 4.57 -20.50
N ARG A 24 -9.84 4.53 -21.22
CA ARG A 24 -10.81 3.44 -21.17
C ARG A 24 -10.17 2.09 -21.54
N ALA A 25 -9.42 2.04 -22.62
CA ALA A 25 -8.70 0.85 -23.07
C ALA A 25 -7.67 0.40 -22.00
N TYR A 26 -6.94 1.34 -21.40
CA TYR A 26 -6.02 1.07 -20.31
C TYR A 26 -6.72 0.44 -19.10
N LEU A 27 -7.86 1.00 -18.65
CA LEU A 27 -8.63 0.48 -17.51
C LEU A 27 -9.16 -0.94 -17.80
N LYS A 28 -9.72 -1.18 -18.98
CA LYS A 28 -10.16 -2.52 -19.41
C LYS A 28 -9.00 -3.51 -19.45
N GLY A 29 -7.83 -3.09 -19.92
CA GLY A 29 -6.60 -3.90 -19.90
C GLY A 29 -6.11 -4.23 -18.49
N LYS A 30 -6.55 -3.46 -17.47
CA LYS A 30 -6.30 -3.75 -16.04
C LYS A 30 -7.38 -4.64 -15.40
N GLY A 31 -8.40 -5.06 -16.17
CA GLY A 31 -9.44 -5.97 -15.72
C GLY A 31 -10.64 -5.29 -15.01
N TYR A 32 -10.76 -3.96 -15.10
CA TYR A 32 -11.94 -3.28 -14.58
C TYR A 32 -13.17 -3.56 -15.44
N ASP A 33 -14.35 -3.77 -14.79
CA ASP A 33 -15.63 -3.89 -15.48
C ASP A 33 -16.09 -2.56 -16.08
N GLN A 34 -17.13 -2.61 -16.91
CA GLN A 34 -17.61 -1.43 -17.66
C GLN A 34 -18.12 -0.32 -16.73
N ASP A 35 -18.84 -0.68 -15.66
CA ASP A 35 -19.43 0.31 -14.74
C ASP A 35 -18.34 1.05 -13.96
N THR A 36 -17.31 0.32 -13.51
CA THR A 36 -16.12 0.90 -12.88
C THR A 36 -15.35 1.80 -13.85
N VAL A 37 -15.16 1.38 -15.11
CA VAL A 37 -14.51 2.19 -16.15
C VAL A 37 -15.27 3.49 -16.36
N ASP A 38 -16.59 3.44 -16.50
CA ASP A 38 -17.44 4.63 -16.71
C ASP A 38 -17.41 5.57 -15.49
N SER A 39 -17.43 5.01 -14.28
CA SER A 39 -17.31 5.77 -13.04
C SER A 39 -15.98 6.51 -12.96
N PHE A 40 -14.85 5.83 -13.26
CA PHE A 40 -13.53 6.42 -13.23
C PHE A 40 -13.34 7.52 -14.26
N VAL A 41 -13.81 7.30 -15.49
CA VAL A 41 -13.75 8.32 -16.56
C VAL A 41 -14.56 9.55 -16.15
N LYS A 42 -15.79 9.36 -15.65
CA LYS A 42 -16.62 10.46 -15.16
C LYS A 42 -15.95 11.25 -14.04
N GLY A 43 -15.23 10.57 -13.13
CA GLY A 43 -14.46 11.22 -12.07
C GLY A 43 -13.35 12.12 -12.62
N VAL A 44 -12.63 11.67 -13.66
CA VAL A 44 -11.60 12.47 -14.32
C VAL A 44 -12.20 13.64 -15.11
N GLU A 45 -13.30 13.45 -15.82
CA GLU A 45 -14.03 14.51 -16.52
C GLU A 45 -14.51 15.59 -15.53
N LYS A 46 -14.98 15.17 -14.34
CA LYS A 46 -15.37 16.08 -13.27
C LYS A 46 -14.20 16.92 -12.76
N ALA A 47 -13.03 16.28 -12.54
CA ALA A 47 -11.80 16.98 -12.15
C ALA A 47 -11.37 17.98 -13.22
N GLN A 48 -11.41 17.59 -14.50
CA GLN A 48 -11.12 18.52 -15.62
C GLN A 48 -12.12 19.71 -15.63
N GLY A 49 -13.39 19.48 -15.31
CA GLY A 49 -14.40 20.54 -15.18
C GLY A 49 -14.15 21.49 -13.99
N TYR A 50 -13.48 21.02 -12.94
CA TYR A 50 -13.03 21.86 -11.83
C TYR A 50 -11.84 22.75 -12.23
N PHE A 51 -10.89 22.20 -12.98
CA PHE A 51 -9.71 22.93 -13.50
C PHE A 51 -10.02 23.62 -14.85
N VAL A 52 -10.99 24.54 -14.88
CA VAL A 52 -11.55 25.12 -16.10
C VAL A 52 -10.48 25.78 -17.01
N ASP A 53 -9.45 26.41 -16.39
CA ASP A 53 -8.50 27.28 -17.07
C ASP A 53 -7.23 26.55 -17.52
N ARG A 54 -7.07 25.26 -17.23
CA ARG A 54 -5.87 24.49 -17.59
C ARG A 54 -6.16 23.00 -17.76
N PRO A 55 -5.41 22.31 -18.63
CA PRO A 55 -5.48 20.85 -18.75
C PRO A 55 -5.10 20.17 -17.43
N ILE A 56 -5.80 19.09 -17.07
CA ILE A 56 -5.51 18.31 -15.86
C ILE A 56 -4.06 17.82 -15.80
N LYS A 57 -3.42 17.59 -16.95
CA LYS A 57 -2.00 17.18 -17.05
C LYS A 57 -1.01 18.27 -16.62
N GLU A 58 -1.44 19.53 -16.58
CA GLU A 58 -0.65 20.69 -16.19
C GLU A 58 -0.91 21.12 -14.75
N VAL A 59 -1.78 20.37 -14.03
CA VAL A 59 -2.12 20.67 -12.65
C VAL A 59 -1.04 20.10 -11.73
N GLU A 60 -0.45 20.98 -10.93
CA GLU A 60 0.51 20.62 -9.90
C GLU A 60 -0.17 19.92 -8.70
N VAL A 61 0.64 19.28 -7.82
CA VAL A 61 0.14 18.54 -6.65
C VAL A 61 -0.76 19.38 -5.77
N ASP A 62 -0.44 20.66 -5.55
CA ASP A 62 -1.24 21.54 -4.69
C ASP A 62 -2.63 21.80 -5.26
N GLY A 63 -2.78 21.92 -6.58
CA GLY A 63 -4.12 21.99 -7.20
C GLY A 63 -4.95 20.72 -6.97
N PHE A 64 -4.33 19.55 -6.99
CA PHE A 64 -5.03 18.30 -6.63
C PHE A 64 -5.38 18.24 -5.15
N LYS A 65 -4.55 18.75 -4.24
CA LYS A 65 -4.90 18.86 -2.82
C LYS A 65 -6.15 19.74 -2.61
N GLU A 66 -6.21 20.90 -3.29
CA GLU A 66 -7.38 21.77 -3.26
C GLU A 66 -8.64 21.08 -3.78
N TYR A 67 -8.50 20.35 -4.90
CA TYR A 67 -9.62 19.57 -5.46
C TYR A 67 -10.09 18.46 -4.53
N VAL A 68 -9.19 17.71 -3.91
CA VAL A 68 -9.52 16.68 -2.93
C VAL A 68 -10.22 17.28 -1.71
N ALA A 69 -9.74 18.43 -1.20
CA ALA A 69 -10.41 19.16 -0.12
C ALA A 69 -11.84 19.57 -0.52
N HIS A 70 -12.03 20.07 -1.74
CA HIS A 70 -13.37 20.36 -2.27
C HIS A 70 -14.28 19.11 -2.32
N LEU A 71 -13.76 17.96 -2.77
CA LEU A 71 -14.54 16.71 -2.77
C LEU A 71 -14.93 16.29 -1.36
N LEU A 72 -14.05 16.44 -0.38
CA LEU A 72 -14.32 16.16 1.03
C LEU A 72 -15.39 17.09 1.62
N GLU A 73 -15.35 18.38 1.29
CA GLU A 73 -16.34 19.37 1.74
C GLU A 73 -17.72 19.12 1.14
N THR A 74 -17.78 18.71 -0.12
CA THR A 74 -19.05 18.45 -0.85
C THR A 74 -19.59 17.04 -0.65
N GLY A 75 -18.86 16.15 0.04
CA GLY A 75 -19.24 14.73 0.21
C GLY A 75 -19.10 13.91 -1.07
N GLU A 76 -18.31 14.38 -2.03
CA GLU A 76 -18.12 13.75 -3.32
C GLU A 76 -16.80 12.96 -3.44
N ASN A 77 -16.14 12.68 -2.31
CA ASN A 77 -14.92 11.90 -2.16
C ASN A 77 -15.16 10.39 -2.39
N THR A 78 -15.75 10.05 -3.53
CA THR A 78 -16.06 8.67 -3.92
C THR A 78 -14.88 7.96 -4.56
N GLU A 79 -14.90 6.62 -4.63
CA GLU A 79 -13.90 5.86 -5.37
C GLU A 79 -13.85 6.26 -6.86
N GLY A 80 -15.01 6.50 -7.48
CA GLY A 80 -15.08 6.97 -8.87
C GLY A 80 -14.26 8.24 -9.09
N ASN A 81 -14.39 9.22 -8.19
CA ASN A 81 -13.70 10.50 -8.30
C ASN A 81 -12.20 10.38 -7.93
N LEU A 82 -11.87 9.72 -6.83
CA LEU A 82 -10.50 9.71 -6.30
C LEU A 82 -9.64 8.60 -6.90
N VAL A 83 -10.15 7.36 -6.97
CA VAL A 83 -9.39 6.24 -7.55
C VAL A 83 -9.31 6.39 -9.08
N GLY A 84 -10.39 6.85 -9.73
CA GLY A 84 -10.37 7.16 -11.16
C GLY A 84 -9.28 8.18 -11.50
N LEU A 85 -9.20 9.26 -10.72
CA LEU A 85 -8.18 10.29 -10.90
C LEU A 85 -6.76 9.76 -10.61
N ALA A 86 -6.57 8.96 -9.57
CA ALA A 86 -5.30 8.29 -9.31
C ALA A 86 -4.84 7.39 -10.47
N ARG A 87 -5.78 6.65 -11.08
CA ARG A 87 -5.47 5.83 -12.26
C ARG A 87 -5.12 6.67 -13.48
N TYR A 88 -5.77 7.81 -13.65
CA TYR A 88 -5.50 8.73 -14.75
C TYR A 88 -4.10 9.40 -14.62
N VAL A 89 -3.74 9.88 -13.45
CA VAL A 89 -2.40 10.48 -13.24
C VAL A 89 -1.28 9.45 -13.41
N TYR A 90 -1.52 8.19 -13.02
CA TYR A 90 -0.59 7.09 -13.29
C TYR A 90 -0.49 6.80 -14.80
N PHE A 91 -1.62 6.68 -15.51
CA PHE A 91 -1.68 6.47 -16.95
C PHE A 91 -0.97 7.59 -17.72
N SER A 92 -1.05 8.82 -17.24
CA SER A 92 -0.48 10.01 -17.84
C SER A 92 0.98 10.30 -17.42
N ASP A 93 1.65 9.37 -16.71
CA ASP A 93 3.03 9.50 -16.18
C ASP A 93 3.25 10.76 -15.30
N MET A 94 2.22 11.18 -14.57
CA MET A 94 2.25 12.32 -13.64
C MET A 94 2.78 11.84 -12.28
N LYS A 95 4.11 11.70 -12.15
CA LYS A 95 4.75 10.99 -11.02
C LYS A 95 4.49 11.61 -9.66
N ALA A 96 4.61 12.93 -9.53
CA ALA A 96 4.40 13.63 -8.25
C ALA A 96 2.94 13.51 -7.78
N GLN A 97 2.00 13.66 -8.69
CA GLN A 97 0.57 13.52 -8.42
C GLN A 97 0.21 12.07 -8.06
N TRP A 98 0.81 11.09 -8.75
CA TRP A 98 0.65 9.69 -8.40
C TRP A 98 1.12 9.39 -6.97
N ILE A 99 2.29 9.88 -6.56
CA ILE A 99 2.82 9.71 -5.21
C ILE A 99 1.84 10.30 -4.18
N TYR A 100 1.29 11.49 -4.45
CA TYR A 100 0.27 12.10 -3.59
C TYR A 100 -0.99 11.22 -3.46
N PHE A 101 -1.57 10.76 -4.58
CA PHE A 101 -2.74 9.89 -4.54
C PHE A 101 -2.45 8.53 -3.89
N ALA A 102 -1.27 7.95 -4.11
CA ALA A 102 -0.85 6.71 -3.45
C ALA A 102 -0.82 6.88 -1.92
N ALA A 103 -0.38 8.04 -1.42
CA ALA A 103 -0.36 8.33 0.01
C ALA A 103 -1.76 8.41 0.62
N ILE A 104 -2.72 9.10 -0.02
CA ILE A 104 -4.08 9.28 0.53
C ILE A 104 -5.05 8.14 0.25
N LEU A 105 -4.72 7.24 -0.68
CA LEU A 105 -5.58 6.10 -1.08
C LEU A 105 -4.99 4.73 -0.74
N GLY A 106 -3.70 4.65 -0.42
CA GLY A 106 -2.98 3.38 -0.27
C GLY A 106 -3.49 2.49 0.86
N GLY A 107 -4.15 3.06 1.86
CA GLY A 107 -4.71 2.34 3.02
C GLY A 107 -6.21 2.02 2.92
N ARG A 108 -6.91 2.47 1.89
CA ARG A 108 -8.38 2.43 1.81
C ARG A 108 -9.01 1.04 1.95
N GLU A 109 -8.33 0.01 1.47
CA GLU A 109 -8.82 -1.37 1.50
C GLU A 109 -8.54 -2.08 2.84
N VAL A 110 -7.65 -1.54 3.68
CA VAL A 110 -7.11 -2.27 4.83
C VAL A 110 -8.16 -2.46 5.90
N PHE A 111 -8.81 -1.39 6.36
CA PHE A 111 -9.85 -1.49 7.40
C PHE A 111 -11.05 -2.35 6.94
N PRO A 112 -11.65 -2.15 5.76
CA PRO A 112 -12.72 -3.03 5.29
C PRO A 112 -12.30 -4.49 5.16
N SER A 113 -11.08 -4.77 4.72
CA SER A 113 -10.56 -6.13 4.64
C SER A 113 -10.29 -6.76 6.02
N ILE A 114 -9.90 -5.97 7.02
CA ILE A 114 -9.79 -6.44 8.41
C ILE A 114 -11.17 -6.82 8.94
N GLU A 115 -12.19 -6.00 8.70
CA GLU A 115 -13.57 -6.26 9.12
C GLU A 115 -14.10 -7.58 8.52
N GLU A 116 -13.97 -7.76 7.20
CA GLU A 116 -14.35 -9.00 6.53
C GLU A 116 -13.63 -10.24 7.08
N ARG A 117 -12.33 -10.11 7.37
CA ARG A 117 -11.55 -11.22 7.93
C ARG A 117 -11.91 -11.49 9.39
N LEU A 118 -12.21 -10.45 10.15
CA LEU A 118 -12.68 -10.54 11.53
C LEU A 118 -14.01 -11.30 11.58
N GLU A 119 -14.99 -10.92 10.73
CA GLU A 119 -16.26 -11.62 10.60
C GLU A 119 -16.08 -13.11 10.29
N LYS A 120 -15.17 -13.44 9.37
CA LYS A 120 -14.84 -14.83 9.00
C LYS A 120 -14.19 -15.65 10.11
N LEU A 121 -13.38 -15.03 10.97
CA LEU A 121 -12.64 -15.72 12.04
C LEU A 121 -13.37 -15.73 13.38
N THR A 122 -14.40 -14.91 13.52
CA THR A 122 -15.29 -14.83 14.67
C THR A 122 -16.74 -14.94 14.23
N ASP A 123 -17.46 -13.82 14.22
CA ASP A 123 -18.83 -13.66 13.76
C ASP A 123 -19.12 -12.19 13.43
N LYS A 124 -20.26 -11.94 12.77
CA LYS A 124 -20.69 -10.61 12.33
C LYS A 124 -20.92 -9.64 13.51
N GLU A 125 -21.55 -10.12 14.60
CA GLU A 125 -21.84 -9.28 15.77
C GLU A 125 -20.56 -8.77 16.42
N THR A 126 -19.56 -9.62 16.53
CA THR A 126 -18.23 -9.26 17.06
C THR A 126 -17.53 -8.24 16.15
N ALA A 127 -17.59 -8.42 14.82
CA ALA A 127 -17.00 -7.48 13.88
C ALA A 127 -17.68 -6.11 13.96
N GLU A 128 -19.01 -6.05 13.92
CA GLU A 128 -19.79 -4.80 14.03
C GLU A 128 -19.51 -4.09 15.37
N ARG A 129 -19.44 -4.81 16.47
CA ARG A 129 -19.14 -4.26 17.82
C ARG A 129 -17.76 -3.63 17.88
N ILE A 130 -16.74 -4.26 17.31
CA ILE A 130 -15.37 -3.72 17.26
C ILE A 130 -15.33 -2.50 16.38
N PHE A 131 -15.86 -2.57 15.15
CA PHE A 131 -15.76 -1.49 14.16
C PHE A 131 -16.62 -0.27 14.53
N SER A 132 -17.71 -0.42 15.26
CA SER A 132 -18.53 0.72 15.74
C SER A 132 -17.78 1.66 16.69
N ASN A 133 -16.63 1.25 17.23
CA ASN A 133 -15.77 2.05 18.09
C ASN A 133 -14.53 2.63 17.39
N ILE A 134 -14.48 2.58 16.06
CA ILE A 134 -13.32 3.03 15.28
C ILE A 134 -13.74 4.15 14.34
N ASN A 135 -13.07 5.29 14.47
CA ASN A 135 -13.29 6.44 13.61
C ASN A 135 -12.37 6.36 12.39
N VAL A 136 -12.76 5.55 11.39
CA VAL A 136 -11.99 5.41 10.15
C VAL A 136 -12.04 6.72 9.35
N PRO A 137 -10.90 7.31 8.96
CA PRO A 137 -10.88 8.50 8.12
C PRO A 137 -11.61 8.27 6.79
N ARG A 138 -12.25 9.33 6.28
CA ARG A 138 -12.94 9.29 4.98
C ARG A 138 -11.93 9.11 3.85
N LEU A 139 -12.37 8.53 2.76
CA LEU A 139 -11.56 8.34 1.55
C LEU A 139 -11.00 9.71 1.07
N GLY A 140 -9.70 9.80 0.92
CA GLY A 140 -9.00 11.02 0.49
C GLY A 140 -8.55 11.94 1.62
N GLU A 141 -8.90 11.65 2.88
CA GLU A 141 -8.32 12.36 4.03
C GLU A 141 -6.82 12.05 4.17
N GLY A 142 -6.10 12.96 4.81
CA GLY A 142 -4.65 12.88 4.93
C GLY A 142 -4.17 11.68 5.76
N PRO A 143 -2.95 11.19 5.49
CA PRO A 143 -2.39 10.03 6.20
C PRO A 143 -2.13 10.31 7.69
N ASP A 144 -2.08 11.56 8.11
CA ASP A 144 -1.93 12.01 9.49
C ASP A 144 -3.14 11.68 10.38
N LEU A 145 -4.32 11.46 9.81
CA LEU A 145 -5.53 11.08 10.55
C LEU A 145 -5.63 9.59 10.87
N TYR A 146 -4.97 8.74 10.09
CA TYR A 146 -5.07 7.29 10.25
C TYR A 146 -4.45 6.71 11.54
N PRO A 147 -3.36 7.26 12.12
CA PRO A 147 -2.79 6.70 13.34
C PRO A 147 -3.78 6.59 14.50
N ALA A 148 -4.70 7.55 14.66
CA ALA A 148 -5.73 7.51 15.69
C ALA A 148 -6.69 6.31 15.49
N ALA A 149 -7.19 6.10 14.26
CA ALA A 149 -8.03 4.97 13.93
C ALA A 149 -7.29 3.62 14.09
N THR A 150 -6.00 3.59 13.71
CA THR A 150 -5.14 2.42 13.89
C THR A 150 -4.98 2.05 15.37
N LYS A 151 -4.76 3.04 16.23
CA LYS A 151 -4.70 2.82 17.68
C LYS A 151 -6.02 2.30 18.23
N GLN A 152 -7.15 2.91 17.85
CA GLN A 152 -8.49 2.45 18.23
C GLN A 152 -8.71 1.00 17.80
N MET A 153 -8.34 0.64 16.56
CA MET A 153 -8.43 -0.74 16.05
C MET A 153 -7.65 -1.70 16.95
N MET A 154 -6.40 -1.39 17.26
CA MET A 154 -5.57 -2.25 18.12
C MET A 154 -6.16 -2.41 19.51
N ASP A 155 -6.61 -1.32 20.12
CA ASP A 155 -7.22 -1.35 21.45
C ASP A 155 -8.48 -2.24 21.47
N GLN A 156 -9.33 -2.13 20.45
CA GLN A 156 -10.54 -2.96 20.38
C GLN A 156 -10.21 -4.42 20.10
N LEU A 157 -9.30 -4.73 19.17
CA LEU A 157 -8.90 -6.10 18.88
C LEU A 157 -8.29 -6.81 20.09
N GLN A 158 -7.38 -6.13 20.80
CA GLN A 158 -6.70 -6.69 21.98
C GLN A 158 -7.63 -6.84 23.20
N LYS A 159 -8.61 -5.94 23.34
CA LYS A 159 -9.62 -6.00 24.40
C LYS A 159 -10.64 -7.12 24.21
N GLU A 160 -11.10 -7.31 22.98
CA GLU A 160 -12.25 -8.17 22.66
C GLU A 160 -11.85 -9.60 22.25
N LEU A 161 -10.59 -9.83 21.85
CA LEU A 161 -10.17 -11.09 21.23
C LEU A 161 -8.92 -11.69 21.89
N PRO A 162 -8.81 -13.03 21.94
CA PRO A 162 -7.56 -13.72 22.28
C PRO A 162 -6.45 -13.42 21.29
N ASP A 163 -5.20 -13.41 21.78
CA ASP A 163 -4.00 -13.10 20.99
C ASP A 163 -3.91 -13.86 19.66
N HIS A 164 -4.16 -15.16 19.68
CA HIS A 164 -4.05 -16.00 18.49
C HIS A 164 -5.12 -15.69 17.44
N ILE A 165 -6.25 -15.08 17.82
CA ILE A 165 -7.31 -14.67 16.90
C ILE A 165 -6.96 -13.32 16.25
N TRP A 166 -6.73 -12.26 17.06
CA TRP A 166 -6.48 -10.93 16.47
C TRP A 166 -5.17 -10.88 15.67
N LYS A 167 -4.12 -11.64 16.04
CA LYS A 167 -2.91 -11.78 15.23
C LYS A 167 -3.23 -12.38 13.87
N ARG A 168 -4.06 -13.42 13.80
CA ARG A 168 -4.53 -14.01 12.55
C ARG A 168 -5.42 -13.06 11.75
N VAL A 169 -6.26 -12.27 12.43
CA VAL A 169 -7.06 -11.23 11.78
C VAL A 169 -6.13 -10.25 11.06
N LEU A 170 -5.15 -9.68 11.75
CA LEU A 170 -4.22 -8.70 11.19
C LEU A 170 -3.29 -9.30 10.12
N ALA A 171 -2.85 -10.56 10.25
CA ALA A 171 -1.92 -11.19 9.31
C ALA A 171 -2.58 -11.66 7.99
N GLY A 172 -3.57 -10.91 7.49
CA GLY A 172 -4.30 -11.20 6.27
C GLY A 172 -3.76 -10.46 5.03
N ASN A 173 -4.37 -10.75 3.88
CA ASN A 173 -4.13 -10.03 2.62
C ASN A 173 -4.98 -8.74 2.56
N HIS A 174 -4.75 -7.79 3.49
CA HIS A 174 -5.56 -6.59 3.63
C HIS A 174 -5.36 -5.55 2.51
N HIS A 175 -4.31 -5.68 1.72
CA HIS A 175 -4.10 -4.88 0.52
C HIS A 175 -4.77 -5.48 -0.73
N ARG A 176 -5.57 -6.55 -0.57
CA ARG A 176 -6.28 -7.25 -1.65
C ARG A 176 -5.38 -7.56 -2.85
N MET A 177 -4.13 -7.96 -2.58
CA MET A 177 -3.18 -8.31 -3.65
C MET A 177 -3.65 -9.57 -4.38
N PRO A 178 -3.76 -9.52 -5.72
CA PRO A 178 -4.05 -10.70 -6.51
C PRO A 178 -2.99 -11.79 -6.28
N LEU A 179 -3.40 -12.96 -5.79
CA LEU A 179 -2.46 -14.04 -5.44
C LEU A 179 -1.75 -14.61 -6.67
N GLU A 180 -2.34 -14.47 -7.85
CA GLU A 180 -1.76 -14.84 -9.15
C GLU A 180 -0.41 -14.16 -9.40
N ARG A 181 -0.19 -12.96 -8.85
CA ARG A 181 1.10 -12.25 -8.91
C ARG A 181 2.23 -13.04 -8.26
N PHE A 182 1.90 -13.90 -7.31
CA PHE A 182 2.84 -14.74 -6.56
C PHE A 182 2.91 -16.19 -7.09
N ALA A 183 2.10 -16.57 -8.09
CA ALA A 183 2.01 -17.95 -8.61
C ALA A 183 3.37 -18.51 -9.04
N LYS A 184 4.26 -17.66 -9.56
CA LYS A 184 5.64 -18.04 -9.94
C LYS A 184 6.44 -18.67 -8.79
N HIS A 185 6.17 -18.27 -7.53
CA HIS A 185 6.94 -18.76 -6.37
C HIS A 185 6.73 -20.25 -6.10
N LYS A 186 5.52 -20.78 -6.36
CA LYS A 186 5.26 -22.21 -6.26
C LYS A 186 6.14 -23.00 -7.24
N LYS A 187 6.15 -22.59 -8.51
CA LYS A 187 6.98 -23.21 -9.54
C LYS A 187 8.47 -23.09 -9.19
N TRP A 188 8.93 -21.95 -8.74
CA TRP A 188 10.33 -21.74 -8.38
C TRP A 188 10.76 -22.59 -7.19
N LEU A 189 9.89 -22.81 -6.19
CA LEU A 189 10.17 -23.71 -5.07
C LEU A 189 10.29 -25.16 -5.54
N GLU A 190 9.37 -25.61 -6.40
CA GLU A 190 9.40 -26.97 -6.99
C GLU A 190 10.69 -27.18 -7.81
N GLU A 191 11.08 -26.23 -8.64
CA GLU A 191 12.28 -26.28 -9.48
C GLU A 191 13.58 -26.22 -8.67
N ALA A 192 13.61 -25.45 -7.59
CA ALA A 192 14.77 -25.31 -6.71
C ALA A 192 15.04 -26.54 -5.85
N GLY A 193 14.03 -27.36 -5.61
CA GLY A 193 14.13 -28.61 -4.85
C GLY A 193 14.34 -28.46 -3.34
N SER A 194 14.56 -27.23 -2.84
CA SER A 194 14.63 -26.92 -1.39
C SER A 194 14.26 -25.49 -1.10
N VAL A 195 13.83 -25.24 0.14
CA VAL A 195 13.49 -23.88 0.61
C VAL A 195 14.72 -22.96 0.53
N ASP A 196 15.88 -23.44 0.95
CA ASP A 196 17.12 -22.63 0.94
C ASP A 196 17.52 -22.22 -0.48
N ALA A 197 17.48 -23.14 -1.44
CA ALA A 197 17.78 -22.87 -2.85
C ALA A 197 16.76 -21.90 -3.47
N TRP A 198 15.47 -22.05 -3.15
CA TRP A 198 14.43 -21.13 -3.59
C TRP A 198 14.60 -19.71 -3.01
N LEU A 199 14.90 -19.58 -1.71
CA LEU A 199 15.17 -18.27 -1.08
C LEU A 199 16.40 -17.58 -1.72
N LYS A 200 17.45 -18.35 -2.01
CA LYS A 200 18.63 -17.85 -2.74
C LYS A 200 18.26 -17.39 -4.16
N GLN A 201 17.49 -18.18 -4.89
CA GLN A 201 17.01 -17.80 -6.23
C GLN A 201 16.17 -16.52 -6.20
N MET A 202 15.29 -16.38 -5.20
CA MET A 202 14.50 -15.13 -5.01
C MET A 202 15.42 -13.94 -4.77
N HIS A 203 16.46 -14.13 -3.97
CA HIS A 203 17.44 -13.07 -3.67
C HIS A 203 18.18 -12.63 -4.94
N ASP A 204 18.71 -13.57 -5.69
CA ASP A 204 19.46 -13.28 -6.92
C ASP A 204 18.58 -12.52 -7.93
N LYS A 205 17.32 -12.95 -8.11
CA LYS A 205 16.36 -12.24 -8.97
C LYS A 205 15.99 -10.85 -8.46
N ALA A 206 15.85 -10.65 -7.15
CA ALA A 206 15.58 -9.34 -6.57
C ALA A 206 16.77 -8.37 -6.79
N VAL A 207 18.00 -8.84 -6.60
CA VAL A 207 19.21 -8.05 -6.87
C VAL A 207 19.31 -7.70 -8.35
N GLU A 208 19.07 -8.65 -9.26
CA GLU A 208 19.07 -8.43 -10.71
C GLU A 208 18.04 -7.39 -11.14
N GLU A 209 16.81 -7.47 -10.60
CA GLU A 209 15.72 -6.51 -10.87
C GLU A 209 16.09 -5.10 -10.40
N LEU A 210 16.62 -4.96 -9.17
CA LEU A 210 17.05 -3.66 -8.64
C LEU A 210 18.23 -3.08 -9.44
N ASP A 211 19.20 -3.89 -9.82
CA ASP A 211 20.35 -3.50 -10.63
C ASP A 211 19.91 -3.00 -12.04
N MET A 212 18.91 -3.67 -12.64
CA MET A 212 18.31 -3.21 -13.89
C MET A 212 17.62 -1.84 -13.72
N HIS A 213 16.80 -1.66 -12.69
CA HIS A 213 16.13 -0.38 -12.42
C HIS A 213 17.12 0.76 -12.16
N GLN A 214 18.22 0.47 -11.45
CA GLN A 214 19.28 1.43 -11.20
C GLN A 214 19.98 1.85 -12.51
N ARG A 215 20.39 0.90 -13.36
CA ARG A 215 21.07 1.18 -14.64
C ARG A 215 20.18 1.94 -15.63
N GLU A 216 18.88 1.64 -15.65
CA GLU A 216 17.92 2.27 -16.53
C GLU A 216 17.35 3.58 -15.95
N ASN A 217 17.78 3.99 -14.75
CA ASN A 217 17.26 5.15 -14.02
C ASN A 217 15.72 5.12 -13.87
N LYS A 218 15.17 3.93 -13.63
CA LYS A 218 13.74 3.68 -13.44
C LYS A 218 13.40 3.60 -11.97
N ILE A 219 12.23 4.14 -11.61
CA ILE A 219 11.66 3.94 -10.27
C ILE A 219 11.20 2.49 -10.13
N TRP A 220 11.57 1.84 -9.01
CA TRP A 220 11.06 0.54 -8.62
C TRP A 220 9.89 0.75 -7.65
N TYR A 221 8.66 0.48 -8.10
CA TYR A 221 7.41 0.91 -7.45
C TYR A 221 7.39 2.44 -7.22
N GLU A 222 7.74 2.91 -6.02
CA GLU A 222 7.81 4.32 -5.63
C GLU A 222 9.22 4.73 -5.19
N GLN A 223 10.20 3.80 -5.30
CA GLN A 223 11.55 3.98 -4.76
C GLN A 223 12.58 4.31 -5.85
N VAL A 224 13.46 5.23 -5.52
CA VAL A 224 14.67 5.50 -6.30
C VAL A 224 15.74 4.49 -5.91
N ILE A 225 16.23 3.73 -6.90
CA ILE A 225 17.27 2.72 -6.69
C ILE A 225 18.64 3.30 -7.06
N THR A 226 19.54 3.36 -6.08
CA THR A 226 20.95 3.77 -6.27
C THR A 226 21.88 2.56 -6.19
N PRO A 227 23.15 2.68 -6.60
CA PRO A 227 24.14 1.60 -6.43
C PRO A 227 24.24 1.12 -4.98
N GLU A 228 24.20 2.03 -4.00
CA GLU A 228 24.27 1.72 -2.57
C GLU A 228 23.05 0.91 -2.11
N VAL A 229 21.88 1.20 -2.67
CA VAL A 229 20.64 0.44 -2.40
C VAL A 229 20.73 -0.98 -2.95
N VAL A 230 21.29 -1.15 -4.15
CA VAL A 230 21.55 -2.49 -4.73
C VAL A 230 22.52 -3.27 -3.85
N GLU A 231 23.64 -2.66 -3.44
CA GLU A 231 24.63 -3.32 -2.56
C GLU A 231 24.07 -3.66 -1.18
N TYR A 232 23.21 -2.81 -0.61
CA TYR A 232 22.51 -3.09 0.64
C TYR A 232 21.69 -4.38 0.56
N VAL A 233 20.92 -4.57 -0.53
CA VAL A 233 20.14 -5.79 -0.74
C VAL A 233 21.05 -6.96 -1.05
N ARG A 234 22.06 -6.80 -1.91
CA ARG A 234 23.02 -7.85 -2.28
C ARG A 234 23.73 -8.43 -1.06
N GLY A 235 24.10 -7.58 -0.12
CA GLY A 235 24.76 -7.98 1.15
C GLY A 235 23.81 -8.54 2.21
N ASN A 236 22.48 -8.50 1.99
CA ASN A 236 21.50 -8.87 3.00
C ASN A 236 20.32 -9.67 2.41
N GLN A 237 20.48 -10.99 2.30
CA GLN A 237 19.43 -11.87 1.76
C GLN A 237 18.13 -11.85 2.60
N GLU A 238 18.16 -11.49 3.87
CA GLU A 238 16.96 -11.38 4.71
C GLU A 238 16.00 -10.30 4.18
N VAL A 239 16.53 -9.25 3.53
CA VAL A 239 15.74 -8.21 2.86
C VAL A 239 15.16 -8.75 1.56
N LEU A 240 13.85 -8.57 1.37
CA LEU A 240 13.04 -9.01 0.24
C LEU A 240 12.84 -10.54 0.10
N SER A 241 13.86 -11.37 0.38
CA SER A 241 13.86 -12.80 0.03
C SER A 241 13.74 -13.71 1.24
N GLY A 242 14.38 -13.36 2.35
CA GLY A 242 14.41 -14.15 3.58
C GLY A 242 15.54 -15.17 3.65
N ILE A 243 15.83 -15.59 4.89
CA ILE A 243 16.84 -16.60 5.24
C ILE A 243 16.18 -17.65 6.12
N ARG A 244 16.39 -18.93 5.81
CA ARG A 244 15.94 -20.03 6.66
C ARG A 244 16.85 -20.20 7.88
N LYS A 245 16.23 -20.35 9.07
CA LYS A 245 16.90 -20.79 10.30
C LYS A 245 15.98 -21.79 11.00
N GLY A 246 16.34 -23.07 10.96
CA GLY A 246 15.48 -24.16 11.43
C GLY A 246 14.16 -24.21 10.65
N ASP A 247 13.05 -24.20 11.38
CA ASP A 247 11.70 -24.28 10.82
C ASP A 247 11.11 -22.92 10.43
N TRP A 248 11.91 -21.86 10.38
CA TRP A 248 11.46 -20.51 10.13
C TRP A 248 12.24 -19.83 9.01
N ILE A 249 11.53 -19.01 8.24
CA ILE A 249 12.12 -18.05 7.31
C ILE A 249 12.07 -16.68 7.98
N TYR A 250 13.24 -16.06 8.17
CA TYR A 250 13.39 -14.70 8.68
C TYR A 250 13.41 -13.74 7.51
N ASN A 251 12.56 -12.73 7.53
CA ASN A 251 12.44 -11.73 6.48
C ASN A 251 12.43 -10.33 7.07
N SER A 252 13.19 -9.43 6.45
CA SER A 252 13.19 -8.00 6.73
C SER A 252 12.56 -7.24 5.57
N LYS A 253 11.79 -6.21 5.89
CA LYS A 253 11.26 -5.32 4.85
C LYS A 253 12.39 -4.50 4.23
N PHE A 254 12.21 -4.20 2.97
CA PHE A 254 12.98 -3.18 2.27
C PHE A 254 12.53 -1.79 2.76
N PRO A 255 13.42 -0.80 2.95
CA PRO A 255 13.00 0.53 3.39
C PRO A 255 12.03 1.21 2.42
N TYR A 256 11.08 2.00 2.94
CA TYR A 256 10.15 2.74 2.10
C TYR A 256 10.88 3.79 1.24
N SER A 257 11.83 4.52 1.83
CA SER A 257 12.68 5.46 1.11
C SER A 257 14.14 5.00 1.20
N PRO A 258 14.57 3.99 0.38
CA PRO A 258 15.81 3.26 0.64
C PRO A 258 17.05 4.13 0.55
N LYS A 259 17.13 5.05 -0.42
CA LYS A 259 18.28 5.97 -0.54
C LYS A 259 18.41 6.83 0.72
N ALA A 260 17.34 7.55 1.07
CA ALA A 260 17.34 8.42 2.24
C ALA A 260 17.59 7.64 3.54
N TYR A 261 17.02 6.43 3.68
CA TYR A 261 17.24 5.55 4.82
C TYR A 261 18.72 5.17 5.01
N LEU A 262 19.45 4.95 3.93
CA LEU A 262 20.89 4.60 4.00
C LEU A 262 21.78 5.81 4.31
N GLU A 263 21.34 7.01 3.93
CA GLU A 263 22.07 8.26 4.16
C GLU A 263 21.75 8.89 5.53
N GLU A 264 20.59 8.54 6.14
CA GLU A 264 20.10 9.15 7.37
C GLU A 264 20.85 8.64 8.61
N THR A 265 21.18 9.54 9.51
CA THR A 265 21.87 9.26 10.78
C THR A 265 20.99 9.48 12.02
N ASP A 266 19.94 10.29 11.90
CA ASP A 266 18.95 10.46 12.96
C ASP A 266 18.08 9.20 13.11
N PRO A 267 18.04 8.54 14.29
CA PRO A 267 17.32 7.28 14.44
C PRO A 267 15.81 7.42 14.24
N ASP A 268 15.20 8.54 14.60
CA ASP A 268 13.76 8.75 14.50
C ASP A 268 13.35 8.96 13.05
N GLU A 269 14.09 9.80 12.32
CA GLU A 269 13.85 10.01 10.89
C GLU A 269 14.15 8.72 10.11
N ARG A 270 15.18 7.97 10.47
CA ARG A 270 15.50 6.68 9.85
C ARG A 270 14.36 5.67 10.02
N ARG A 271 13.73 5.58 11.20
CA ARG A 271 12.53 4.75 11.43
C ARG A 271 11.35 5.18 10.56
N TYR A 272 11.14 6.48 10.40
CA TYR A 272 10.13 7.03 9.50
C TYR A 272 10.38 6.63 8.04
N LEU A 273 11.62 6.74 7.57
CA LEU A 273 12.04 6.36 6.21
C LEU A 273 11.95 4.84 5.95
N MET A 274 11.97 4.03 7.00
CA MET A 274 11.78 2.57 6.92
C MET A 274 10.32 2.19 6.73
N CYS A 275 9.37 2.94 7.32
CA CYS A 275 7.98 2.53 7.46
C CYS A 275 7.17 2.69 6.17
N HIS A 276 6.54 1.61 5.69
CA HIS A 276 5.63 1.60 4.53
C HIS A 276 4.15 1.87 4.89
N CYS A 277 3.80 1.84 6.18
CA CYS A 277 2.41 1.80 6.59
C CYS A 277 1.77 3.18 6.55
N VAL A 278 0.98 3.48 5.53
CA VAL A 278 0.22 4.73 5.40
C VAL A 278 -0.78 4.96 6.54
N LEU A 279 -1.17 3.90 7.26
CA LEU A 279 -2.14 3.96 8.36
C LEU A 279 -1.50 4.29 9.73
N ALA A 280 -0.17 4.21 9.83
CA ALA A 280 0.51 4.34 11.11
C ALA A 280 1.82 5.14 11.05
N ARG A 281 2.39 5.33 9.86
CA ARG A 281 3.72 5.92 9.64
C ARG A 281 3.87 7.30 10.29
N GLU A 282 2.84 8.13 10.23
CA GLU A 282 2.89 9.48 10.79
C GLU A 282 3.06 9.46 12.33
N ALA A 283 2.62 8.39 13.01
CA ALA A 283 2.88 8.21 14.43
C ALA A 283 4.36 7.96 14.75
N VAL A 284 5.15 7.39 13.83
CA VAL A 284 6.61 7.23 14.03
C VAL A 284 7.27 8.60 14.14
N LYS A 285 6.85 9.55 13.30
CA LYS A 285 7.42 10.90 13.26
C LYS A 285 6.92 11.80 14.38
N SER A 286 5.61 11.74 14.68
CA SER A 286 4.99 12.58 15.69
C SER A 286 5.17 12.04 17.11
N GLY A 287 5.51 10.76 17.28
CA GLY A 287 5.53 10.06 18.57
C GLY A 287 4.15 9.83 19.17
N ALA A 288 3.07 10.12 18.44
CA ALA A 288 1.69 9.98 18.92
C ALA A 288 0.71 9.67 17.78
N PRO A 289 -0.35 8.83 18.03
CA PRO A 289 -0.51 8.03 19.24
C PRO A 289 0.53 6.91 19.34
N ASP A 290 0.72 6.33 20.54
CA ASP A 290 1.56 5.16 20.75
C ASP A 290 0.92 3.92 20.11
N ILE A 291 1.39 3.54 18.94
CA ILE A 291 0.90 2.37 18.19
C ILE A 291 1.71 1.16 18.57
N PRO A 292 1.06 0.08 19.08
CA PRO A 292 1.76 -1.12 19.44
C PRO A 292 2.40 -1.81 18.24
N MET A 293 3.58 -2.41 18.43
CA MET A 293 4.33 -3.17 17.42
C MET A 293 3.46 -4.20 16.69
N GLU A 294 2.51 -4.75 17.40
CA GLU A 294 1.58 -5.78 16.94
C GLU A 294 0.72 -5.34 15.74
N TRP A 295 0.51 -4.03 15.54
CA TRP A 295 -0.10 -3.55 14.30
C TRP A 295 0.66 -4.02 13.05
N CYS A 296 1.96 -4.24 13.16
CA CYS A 296 2.80 -4.72 12.06
C CYS A 296 2.48 -6.15 11.60
N TYR A 297 1.60 -6.90 12.28
CA TYR A 297 1.03 -8.14 11.72
C TYR A 297 0.31 -7.91 10.40
N CYS A 298 -0.32 -6.75 10.19
CA CYS A 298 -0.89 -6.36 8.88
C CYS A 298 0.19 -6.35 7.79
N SER A 299 1.33 -5.74 8.07
CA SER A 299 2.47 -5.69 7.16
C SER A 299 3.14 -7.05 6.95
N ALA A 300 3.23 -7.86 8.01
CA ALA A 300 3.74 -9.23 7.95
C ALA A 300 2.82 -10.13 7.12
N GLY A 301 1.50 -9.94 7.24
CA GLY A 301 0.48 -10.61 6.41
C GLY A 301 0.68 -10.35 4.92
N TYR A 302 0.94 -9.10 4.53
CA TYR A 302 1.32 -8.77 3.16
C TYR A 302 2.65 -9.44 2.75
N GLY A 303 3.67 -9.36 3.61
CA GLY A 303 5.00 -9.90 3.34
C GLY A 303 5.02 -11.41 3.15
N LYS A 304 4.14 -12.15 3.86
CA LYS A 304 4.08 -13.61 3.78
C LYS A 304 3.35 -14.16 2.55
N LEU A 305 2.61 -13.37 1.77
CA LEU A 305 1.79 -13.86 0.65
C LEU A 305 2.56 -14.72 -0.37
N ARG A 306 3.80 -14.37 -0.66
CA ARG A 306 4.64 -15.16 -1.58
C ARG A 306 4.97 -16.55 -1.01
N TYR A 307 5.12 -16.66 0.31
CA TYR A 307 5.37 -17.93 1.00
C TYR A 307 4.09 -18.75 1.10
N ASP A 308 2.94 -18.11 1.41
CA ASP A 308 1.63 -18.76 1.43
C ASP A 308 1.32 -19.42 0.08
N VAL A 309 1.54 -18.70 -1.02
CA VAL A 309 1.33 -19.23 -2.38
C VAL A 309 2.33 -20.32 -2.71
N ALA A 310 3.60 -20.17 -2.35
CA ALA A 310 4.63 -21.17 -2.61
C ALA A 310 4.35 -22.47 -1.86
N PHE A 311 3.95 -22.39 -0.61
CA PHE A 311 3.64 -23.54 0.24
C PHE A 311 2.22 -24.08 0.05
N GLY A 312 1.31 -23.27 -0.51
CA GLY A 312 -0.09 -23.64 -0.74
C GLY A 312 -0.93 -23.66 0.53
N GLU A 313 -0.59 -22.85 1.54
CA GLU A 313 -1.33 -22.72 2.78
C GLU A 313 -1.10 -21.35 3.45
N ASP A 314 -2.04 -20.94 4.33
CA ASP A 314 -1.94 -19.72 5.15
C ASP A 314 -0.92 -19.95 6.28
N THR A 315 0.34 -19.54 6.06
CA THR A 315 1.45 -19.78 6.98
C THR A 315 1.34 -18.92 8.24
N GLU A 316 1.83 -19.45 9.36
CA GLU A 316 2.00 -18.70 10.60
C GLU A 316 3.13 -17.66 10.43
N VAL A 317 2.91 -16.46 10.97
CA VAL A 317 3.89 -15.38 10.95
C VAL A 317 4.01 -14.75 12.35
N GLU A 318 5.21 -14.35 12.72
CA GLU A 318 5.50 -13.59 13.95
C GLU A 318 6.26 -12.32 13.61
N VAL A 319 5.85 -11.19 14.19
CA VAL A 319 6.59 -9.92 14.17
C VAL A 319 7.67 -9.96 15.24
N LEU A 320 8.93 -9.73 14.85
CA LEU A 320 10.09 -9.82 15.73
C LEU A 320 10.63 -8.43 16.11
N GLU A 321 10.55 -7.48 15.19
CA GLU A 321 11.08 -6.12 15.33
C GLU A 321 10.25 -5.18 14.46
N SER A 322 10.01 -3.98 14.94
CA SER A 322 9.26 -2.95 14.22
C SER A 322 9.80 -1.58 14.59
N VAL A 323 9.62 -0.63 13.68
CA VAL A 323 9.88 0.79 13.96
C VAL A 323 9.05 1.33 15.12
N PHE A 324 7.88 0.74 15.40
CA PHE A 324 7.04 1.08 16.55
C PHE A 324 7.55 0.54 17.90
N SER A 325 8.48 -0.41 17.90
CA SER A 325 9.18 -0.86 19.12
C SER A 325 10.56 -0.21 19.27
N GLY A 326 10.86 0.86 18.52
CA GLY A 326 12.15 1.53 18.53
C GLY A 326 13.23 0.82 17.70
N GLY A 327 12.86 -0.22 16.95
CA GLY A 327 13.77 -0.91 16.03
C GLY A 327 14.06 -0.13 14.75
N ASP A 328 15.24 -0.33 14.18
CA ASP A 328 15.66 0.33 12.93
C ASP A 328 15.05 -0.30 11.67
N ARG A 329 14.38 -1.44 11.81
CA ARG A 329 13.79 -2.20 10.69
C ARG A 329 12.50 -2.88 11.10
N CYS A 330 11.72 -3.30 10.09
CA CYS A 330 10.56 -4.17 10.29
C CYS A 330 10.95 -5.59 9.89
N ARG A 331 10.95 -6.51 10.86
CA ARG A 331 11.41 -7.88 10.73
C ARG A 331 10.38 -8.86 11.27
N PHE A 332 10.17 -9.94 10.54
CA PHE A 332 9.24 -11.01 10.91
C PHE A 332 9.79 -12.38 10.52
N ARG A 333 9.19 -13.43 11.05
CA ARG A 333 9.49 -14.80 10.65
C ARG A 333 8.23 -15.53 10.24
N ILE A 334 8.37 -16.39 9.23
CA ILE A 334 7.30 -17.20 8.64
C ILE A 334 7.62 -18.66 8.93
N LYS A 335 6.61 -19.40 9.42
CA LYS A 335 6.74 -20.83 9.73
C LYS A 335 6.80 -21.65 8.42
N ILE A 336 7.78 -22.52 8.31
CA ILE A 336 7.86 -23.47 7.19
C ILE A 336 6.95 -24.66 7.52
N PRO A 337 5.99 -25.02 6.62
CA PRO A 337 5.16 -26.19 6.80
C PRO A 337 5.98 -27.50 6.87
N GLU A 338 5.52 -28.49 7.63
CA GLU A 338 6.26 -29.73 7.88
C GLU A 338 6.73 -30.42 6.59
N LYS A 339 5.89 -30.45 5.57
CA LYS A 339 6.19 -31.07 4.28
C LYS A 339 7.36 -30.43 3.49
N PHE A 340 7.84 -29.26 3.92
CA PHE A 340 8.94 -28.51 3.29
C PHE A 340 10.17 -28.32 4.21
N ARG A 341 10.17 -28.93 5.40
CA ARG A 341 11.26 -28.81 6.38
C ARG A 341 12.52 -29.62 6.02
#